data_e3ce8d309ac9a8d666dd31aef260740a
#
_entry.id   e3ce8d309ac9a8d666dd31aef260740a
#
_cell.length_a   1.000
_cell.length_b   1.000
_cell.length_c   1.000
_cell.angle_alpha   90.00
_cell.angle_beta   90.00
_cell.angle_gamma   90.00
#
_symmetry.space_group_name_H-M   'P 1'
#
loop_
_entity.id
_entity.type
_entity.pdbx_description
1 polymer ?
#
loop_
_entity_poly.entity_id
_entity_poly.type
_entity_poly.pdbx_seq_one_letter_code
_entity_poly.pdbx_strand_id
1 'polypeptide(L)'
;MTEGAAANRRASNSGEERPDPRTALEQVETFLDRFIAWPDERARVAATLWVAHTYLIDEFDSTPRLALLSPEPGSGKTRALEVIGSLVRRPMHAVHCTPAALFRAVGDLDNRPTILFDEIDTIFGPKAKENEEVRGFLNAGHRRSGVT
;
A
#
# COMPACT_ATOMS: atom_id res chain seq x y z
N MET A 1 20.95 25.56 -49.85
CA MET A 1 19.69 26.23 -49.50
C MET A 1 18.65 25.17 -49.17
N THR A 2 18.38 25.00 -47.95
CA THR A 2 17.05 25.07 -47.29
C THR A 2 17.24 24.75 -45.81
N GLU A 3 17.34 25.85 -45.07
CA GLU A 3 17.00 25.90 -43.64
C GLU A 3 15.53 25.65 -43.44
N GLY A 4 15.17 25.09 -42.33
CA GLY A 4 13.88 25.36 -41.77
C GLY A 4 13.17 24.11 -41.25
N ALA A 5 13.18 23.92 -39.98
CA ALA A 5 12.01 23.61 -39.13
C ALA A 5 12.39 22.78 -37.92
N ALA A 6 13.21 23.32 -37.05
CA ALA A 6 13.21 22.95 -35.64
C ALA A 6 12.10 23.75 -34.96
N ALA A 7 10.84 23.43 -35.25
CA ALA A 7 9.68 24.04 -34.61
C ALA A 7 9.32 23.27 -33.33
N ASN A 8 9.73 23.84 -32.19
CA ASN A 8 8.90 24.14 -31.03
C ASN A 8 7.90 23.05 -30.59
N ARG A 9 8.36 21.99 -29.92
CA ARG A 9 7.55 21.24 -28.98
C ARG A 9 7.80 21.73 -27.55
N ARG A 10 7.42 22.96 -27.30
CA ARG A 10 7.08 23.35 -25.92
C ARG A 10 5.70 22.74 -25.65
N ALA A 11 5.71 21.52 -25.11
CA ALA A 11 4.53 20.95 -24.48
C ALA A 11 4.06 21.96 -23.43
N SER A 12 2.83 22.43 -23.60
CA SER A 12 2.06 23.17 -22.65
C SER A 12 2.00 22.36 -21.34
N ASN A 13 2.86 22.69 -20.40
CA ASN A 13 2.73 22.28 -19.02
C ASN A 13 1.54 23.07 -18.49
N SER A 14 0.33 22.54 -18.63
CA SER A 14 -0.84 22.99 -17.92
C SER A 14 -0.50 22.90 -16.45
N GLY A 15 -0.35 24.07 -15.82
CA GLY A 15 0.05 24.20 -14.42
C GLY A 15 -1.02 23.67 -13.47
N GLU A 16 -1.11 22.35 -13.37
CA GLU A 16 -1.66 21.71 -12.20
C GLU A 16 -0.62 21.90 -11.09
N GLU A 17 -0.84 22.93 -10.31
CA GLU A 17 -0.09 23.19 -9.09
C GLU A 17 -0.16 21.93 -8.23
N ARG A 18 0.97 21.27 -8.05
CA ARG A 18 1.02 20.06 -7.22
C ARG A 18 0.55 20.44 -5.82
N PRO A 19 -0.45 19.74 -5.26
CA PRO A 19 -0.94 20.08 -3.92
C PRO A 19 0.21 20.00 -2.93
N ASP A 20 0.25 20.94 -1.99
CA ASP A 20 1.20 20.91 -0.90
C ASP A 20 1.11 19.54 -0.19
N PRO A 21 2.25 18.86 0.06
CA PRO A 21 2.28 17.55 0.72
C PRO A 21 1.52 17.55 2.06
N ARG A 22 1.52 18.64 2.81
CA ARG A 22 0.73 18.78 4.04
C ARG A 22 -0.76 18.69 3.76
N THR A 23 -1.23 19.43 2.80
CA THR A 23 -2.65 19.42 2.38
C THR A 23 -3.07 18.04 1.92
N ALA A 24 -2.20 17.32 1.18
CA ALA A 24 -2.48 15.95 0.74
C ALA A 24 -2.63 15.00 1.94
N LEU A 25 -1.75 15.08 2.95
CA LEU A 25 -1.86 14.27 4.17
C LEU A 25 -3.12 14.58 4.97
N GLU A 26 -3.48 15.87 5.12
CA GLU A 26 -4.70 16.29 5.79
C GLU A 26 -5.97 15.79 5.08
N GLN A 27 -5.97 15.75 3.75
CA GLN A 27 -7.07 15.19 2.97
C GLN A 27 -7.18 13.66 3.17
N VAL A 28 -6.06 12.93 3.15
CA VAL A 28 -6.03 11.49 3.43
C VAL A 28 -6.56 11.22 4.84
N GLU A 29 -6.08 11.95 5.83
CA GLU A 29 -6.50 11.81 7.22
C GLU A 29 -8.01 12.06 7.38
N THR A 30 -8.51 13.15 6.80
CA THR A 30 -9.93 13.51 6.81
C THR A 30 -10.78 12.43 6.15
N PHE A 31 -10.33 11.89 5.03
CA PHE A 31 -11.02 10.80 4.35
C PHE A 31 -11.08 9.55 5.22
N LEU A 32 -9.96 9.13 5.79
CA LEU A 32 -9.88 7.97 6.67
C LEU A 32 -10.79 8.13 7.90
N ASP A 33 -10.78 9.31 8.53
CA ASP A 33 -11.58 9.62 9.72
C ASP A 33 -13.09 9.59 9.43
N ARG A 34 -13.48 9.90 8.21
CA ARG A 34 -14.89 9.86 7.78
C ARG A 34 -15.46 8.44 7.72
N PHE A 35 -14.63 7.44 7.40
CA PHE A 35 -15.11 6.09 7.08
C PHE A 35 -14.66 5.01 8.06
N ILE A 36 -13.75 5.31 8.96
CA ILE A 36 -13.17 4.35 9.92
C ILE A 36 -13.29 4.92 11.33
N ALA A 37 -13.89 4.13 12.23
CA ALA A 37 -13.87 4.43 13.66
C ALA A 37 -12.52 3.99 14.25
N TRP A 38 -11.69 4.94 14.64
CA TRP A 38 -10.35 4.69 15.18
C TRP A 38 -10.39 4.47 16.69
N PRO A 39 -9.54 3.59 17.24
CA PRO A 39 -9.43 3.43 18.69
C PRO A 39 -8.85 4.67 19.37
N ASP A 40 -7.96 5.38 18.69
CA ASP A 40 -7.34 6.63 19.14
C ASP A 40 -6.77 7.43 17.95
N GLU A 41 -6.33 8.65 18.22
CA GLU A 41 -5.73 9.54 17.23
C GLU A 41 -4.42 8.98 16.65
N ARG A 42 -3.63 8.26 17.45
CA ARG A 42 -2.34 7.69 17.01
C ARG A 42 -2.55 6.63 15.93
N ALA A 43 -3.59 5.81 16.07
CA ALA A 43 -3.94 4.81 15.09
C ALA A 43 -4.32 5.46 13.74
N ARG A 44 -5.09 6.55 13.76
CA ARG A 44 -5.45 7.33 12.59
C ARG A 44 -4.21 7.92 11.91
N VAL A 45 -3.36 8.61 12.68
CA VAL A 45 -2.12 9.21 12.16
C VAL A 45 -1.20 8.14 11.58
N ALA A 46 -1.03 7.00 12.27
CA ALA A 46 -0.21 5.90 11.79
C ALA A 46 -0.71 5.35 10.44
N ALA A 47 -2.02 5.18 10.28
CA ALA A 47 -2.61 4.74 9.01
C ALA A 47 -2.42 5.78 7.90
N THR A 48 -2.59 7.08 8.19
CA THR A 48 -2.37 8.17 7.25
C THR A 48 -0.92 8.17 6.74
N LEU A 49 0.04 8.09 7.66
CA LEU A 49 1.46 8.04 7.31
C LEU A 49 1.82 6.76 6.55
N TRP A 50 1.18 5.64 6.88
CA TRP A 50 1.40 4.39 6.17
C TRP A 50 0.87 4.45 4.73
N VAL A 51 -0.28 5.09 4.49
CA VAL A 51 -0.79 5.34 3.13
C VAL A 51 0.25 6.15 2.33
N ALA A 52 0.76 7.26 2.88
CA ALA A 52 1.78 8.08 2.23
C ALA A 52 3.07 7.27 1.96
N HIS A 53 3.49 6.43 2.91
CA HIS A 53 4.65 5.55 2.76
C HIS A 53 4.54 4.63 1.54
N THR A 54 3.33 4.15 1.18
CA THR A 54 3.16 3.28 0.00
C THR A 54 3.55 3.95 -1.31
N TYR A 55 3.51 5.28 -1.39
CA TYR A 55 3.94 6.07 -2.56
C TYR A 55 5.44 6.35 -2.55
N LEU A 56 6.08 6.26 -1.40
CA LEU A 56 7.48 6.56 -1.17
C LEU A 56 8.31 5.30 -0.91
N ILE A 57 7.77 4.12 -1.23
CA ILE A 57 8.38 2.82 -0.90
C ILE A 57 9.82 2.70 -1.43
N ASP A 58 10.12 3.34 -2.56
CA ASP A 58 11.43 3.27 -3.19
C ASP A 58 12.49 4.12 -2.48
N GLU A 59 12.08 5.01 -1.58
CA GLU A 59 12.97 5.88 -0.78
C GLU A 59 13.41 5.24 0.55
N PHE A 60 12.86 4.05 0.88
CA PHE A 60 13.12 3.39 2.14
C PHE A 60 13.76 2.00 1.95
N ASP A 61 14.68 1.65 2.84
CA ASP A 61 15.32 0.32 2.86
C ASP A 61 14.44 -0.74 3.52
N SER A 62 13.46 -0.32 4.31
CA SER A 62 12.50 -1.20 4.98
C SER A 62 11.12 -0.58 4.98
N THR A 63 10.09 -1.45 4.96
CA THR A 63 8.69 -1.03 4.99
C THR A 63 8.00 -1.56 6.25
N PRO A 64 7.28 -0.69 6.99
CA PRO A 64 6.42 -1.15 8.07
C PRO A 64 5.18 -1.83 7.52
N ARG A 65 4.59 -2.71 8.31
CA ARG A 65 3.28 -3.30 8.03
C ARG A 65 2.22 -2.66 8.88
N LEU A 66 1.08 -2.35 8.29
CA LEU A 66 -0.10 -1.92 9.01
C LEU A 66 -0.95 -3.16 9.34
N ALA A 67 -1.21 -3.39 10.62
CA ALA A 67 -2.08 -4.47 11.10
C ALA A 67 -3.35 -3.89 11.71
N LEU A 68 -4.50 -4.31 11.21
CA LEU A 68 -5.82 -3.98 11.74
C LEU A 68 -6.27 -5.12 12.66
N LEU A 69 -6.12 -4.92 13.95
CA LEU A 69 -6.41 -5.92 14.98
C LEU A 69 -7.70 -5.57 15.74
N SER A 70 -8.53 -6.57 15.99
CA SER A 70 -9.68 -6.45 16.88
C SER A 70 -10.01 -7.82 17.48
N PRO A 71 -10.37 -7.86 18.77
CA PRO A 71 -10.76 -9.11 19.44
C PRO A 71 -12.10 -9.66 18.96
N GLU A 72 -12.95 -8.82 18.34
CA GLU A 72 -14.31 -9.20 17.96
C GLU A 72 -14.45 -9.41 16.46
N PRO A 73 -15.14 -10.49 16.02
CA PRO A 73 -15.59 -10.63 14.65
C PRO A 73 -16.58 -9.50 14.28
N GLY A 74 -16.59 -9.08 13.02
CA GLY A 74 -17.51 -8.04 12.55
C GLY A 74 -17.17 -6.61 13.00
N SER A 75 -16.00 -6.38 13.59
CA SER A 75 -15.53 -5.06 14.05
C SER A 75 -15.18 -4.05 12.95
N GLY A 76 -15.46 -4.37 11.68
CA GLY A 76 -15.21 -3.48 10.56
C GLY A 76 -13.79 -3.53 9.97
N LYS A 77 -12.97 -4.54 10.31
CA LYS A 77 -11.59 -4.71 9.75
C LYS A 77 -11.58 -4.74 8.23
N THR A 78 -12.44 -5.57 7.64
CA THR A 78 -12.58 -5.66 6.17
C THR A 78 -12.93 -4.31 5.56
N ARG A 79 -13.87 -3.57 6.18
CA ARG A 79 -14.24 -2.24 5.72
C ARG A 79 -13.09 -1.24 5.82
N ALA A 80 -12.34 -1.27 6.92
CA ALA A 80 -11.16 -0.42 7.09
C ALA A 80 -10.09 -0.76 6.05
N LEU A 81 -9.88 -2.05 5.76
CA LEU A 81 -8.94 -2.51 4.73
C LEU A 81 -9.35 -2.03 3.32
N GLU A 82 -10.64 -2.08 2.99
CA GLU A 82 -11.17 -1.56 1.72
C GLU A 82 -10.97 -0.05 1.59
N VAL A 83 -11.28 0.71 2.65
CA VAL A 83 -11.12 2.17 2.67
C VAL A 83 -9.64 2.55 2.51
N ILE A 84 -8.74 1.92 3.27
CA ILE A 84 -7.30 2.13 3.13
C ILE A 84 -6.83 1.71 1.75
N GLY A 85 -7.34 0.59 1.24
CA GLY A 85 -7.03 0.07 -0.09
C GLY A 85 -7.35 1.04 -1.22
N SER A 86 -8.37 1.89 -1.06
CA SER A 86 -8.71 2.92 -2.06
C SER A 86 -7.71 4.07 -2.13
N LEU A 87 -6.83 4.21 -1.13
CA LEU A 87 -5.87 5.31 -1.01
C LEU A 87 -4.42 4.90 -1.24
N VAL A 88 -4.09 3.61 -1.14
CA VAL A 88 -2.70 3.15 -1.29
C VAL A 88 -2.27 3.03 -2.75
N ARG A 89 -0.96 3.07 -2.98
CA ARG A 89 -0.39 2.87 -4.29
C ARG A 89 -0.59 1.42 -4.75
N ARG A 90 -1.24 1.20 -5.90
CA ARG A 90 -1.40 -0.12 -6.56
C ARG A 90 -1.94 -1.20 -5.62
N PRO A 91 -3.15 -1.07 -5.10
CA PRO A 91 -3.73 -2.03 -4.17
C PRO A 91 -3.93 -3.40 -4.84
N MET A 92 -3.55 -4.46 -4.14
CA MET A 92 -3.78 -5.85 -4.52
C MET A 92 -4.42 -6.59 -3.34
N HIS A 93 -5.70 -6.95 -3.48
CA HIS A 93 -6.41 -7.73 -2.48
C HIS A 93 -6.04 -9.21 -2.60
N ALA A 94 -5.44 -9.75 -1.55
CA ALA A 94 -4.97 -11.14 -1.49
C ALA A 94 -5.99 -12.03 -0.76
N VAL A 95 -7.19 -12.18 -1.30
CA VAL A 95 -8.27 -12.99 -0.69
C VAL A 95 -8.10 -14.48 -0.97
N HIS A 96 -7.56 -14.88 -2.10
CA HIS A 96 -7.30 -16.27 -2.49
C HIS A 96 -6.04 -16.38 -3.36
N CYS A 97 -5.02 -15.59 -3.04
CA CYS A 97 -3.79 -15.61 -3.81
C CYS A 97 -2.95 -16.84 -3.47
N THR A 98 -2.51 -17.56 -4.50
CA THR A 98 -1.49 -18.59 -4.33
C THR A 98 -0.14 -17.94 -3.99
N PRO A 99 0.75 -18.63 -3.24
CA PRO A 99 2.10 -18.15 -2.97
C PRO A 99 2.83 -17.71 -4.26
N ALA A 100 2.72 -18.51 -5.33
CA ALA A 100 3.33 -18.20 -6.61
C ALA A 100 2.83 -16.89 -7.25
N ALA A 101 1.54 -16.57 -7.09
CA ALA A 101 0.98 -15.32 -7.59
C ALA A 101 1.52 -14.11 -6.79
N LEU A 102 1.64 -14.25 -5.47
CA LEU A 102 2.24 -13.23 -4.61
C LEU A 102 3.71 -12.97 -4.94
N PHE A 103 4.51 -14.03 -5.07
CA PHE A 103 5.92 -13.93 -5.45
C PHE A 103 6.09 -13.23 -6.80
N ARG A 104 5.26 -13.56 -7.79
CA ARG A 104 5.30 -12.92 -9.10
C ARG A 104 4.94 -11.43 -9.04
N ALA A 105 3.89 -11.08 -8.28
CA ALA A 105 3.45 -9.69 -8.15
C ALA A 105 4.51 -8.82 -7.46
N VAL A 106 5.20 -9.35 -6.45
CA VAL A 106 6.26 -8.61 -5.73
C VAL A 106 7.57 -8.58 -6.50
N GLY A 107 7.82 -9.60 -7.33
CA GLY A 107 9.01 -9.67 -8.21
C GLY A 107 9.00 -8.67 -9.36
N ASP A 108 7.84 -8.10 -9.69
CA ASP A 108 7.72 -7.00 -10.66
C ASP A 108 8.19 -5.69 -10.03
N LEU A 109 9.47 -5.35 -10.22
CA LEU A 109 10.09 -4.19 -9.61
C LEU A 109 9.47 -2.86 -10.04
N ASP A 110 8.94 -2.79 -11.26
CA ASP A 110 8.32 -1.58 -11.82
C ASP A 110 6.88 -1.39 -11.33
N ASN A 111 6.22 -2.50 -10.98
CA ASN A 111 4.80 -2.52 -10.62
C ASN A 111 4.50 -3.11 -9.24
N ARG A 112 5.39 -2.95 -8.27
CA ARG A 112 5.20 -3.46 -6.91
C ARG A 112 3.86 -3.04 -6.33
N PRO A 113 2.98 -4.00 -5.95
CA PRO A 113 1.69 -3.70 -5.36
C PRO A 113 1.79 -3.46 -3.86
N THR A 114 0.82 -2.72 -3.32
CA THR A 114 0.50 -2.76 -1.90
C THR A 114 -0.44 -3.93 -1.66
N ILE A 115 0.05 -4.96 -0.96
CA ILE A 115 -0.72 -6.18 -0.72
C ILE A 115 -1.62 -5.98 0.51
N LEU A 116 -2.90 -6.24 0.33
CA LEU A 116 -3.93 -6.13 1.34
C LEU A 116 -4.45 -7.53 1.67
N PHE A 117 -4.10 -8.02 2.86
CA PHE A 117 -4.57 -9.31 3.36
C PHE A 117 -5.79 -9.11 4.24
N ASP A 118 -6.93 -9.66 3.84
CA ASP A 118 -8.04 -9.92 4.74
C ASP A 118 -7.87 -11.32 5.34
N GLU A 119 -8.35 -11.52 6.57
CA GLU A 119 -8.26 -12.81 7.28
C GLU A 119 -6.82 -13.33 7.44
N ILE A 120 -5.88 -12.48 7.84
CA ILE A 120 -4.48 -12.86 8.09
C ILE A 120 -4.34 -14.03 9.09
N ASP A 121 -5.36 -14.24 9.93
CA ASP A 121 -5.44 -15.36 10.88
C ASP A 121 -5.44 -16.72 10.19
N THR A 122 -5.91 -16.80 8.94
CA THR A 122 -5.88 -18.03 8.13
C THR A 122 -4.44 -18.40 7.75
N ILE A 123 -3.56 -17.40 7.63
CA ILE A 123 -2.15 -17.57 7.27
C ILE A 123 -1.30 -17.85 8.52
N PHE A 124 -1.61 -17.21 9.66
CA PHE A 124 -0.83 -17.31 10.90
C PHE A 124 -1.50 -18.13 12.01
N GLY A 125 -2.74 -18.59 11.81
CA GLY A 125 -3.50 -19.37 12.78
C GLY A 125 -3.02 -20.83 12.93
N PRO A 126 -3.63 -21.59 13.84
CA PRO A 126 -3.24 -23.00 14.12
C PRO A 126 -3.34 -23.96 12.93
N LYS A 127 -4.12 -23.60 11.92
CA LYS A 127 -4.30 -24.36 10.66
C LYS A 127 -3.29 -23.98 9.56
N ALA A 128 -2.33 -23.13 9.86
CA ALA A 128 -1.43 -22.48 8.91
C ALA A 128 -0.30 -23.35 8.35
N LYS A 129 -0.30 -24.68 8.58
CA LYS A 129 0.77 -25.57 8.06
C LYS A 129 0.90 -25.54 6.55
N GLU A 130 -0.16 -25.21 5.82
CA GLU A 130 -0.17 -25.13 4.36
C GLU A 130 0.35 -23.77 3.81
N ASN A 131 0.60 -22.81 4.69
CA ASN A 131 0.96 -21.43 4.31
C ASN A 131 2.37 -21.00 4.76
N GLU A 132 3.27 -21.97 5.03
CA GLU A 132 4.64 -21.66 5.49
C GLU A 132 5.41 -20.79 4.49
N GLU A 133 5.21 -21.01 3.19
CA GLU A 133 5.84 -20.20 2.14
C GLU A 133 5.38 -18.74 2.19
N VAL A 134 4.07 -18.49 2.38
CA VAL A 134 3.53 -17.12 2.52
C VAL A 134 4.02 -16.46 3.80
N ARG A 135 4.13 -17.23 4.90
CA ARG A 135 4.71 -16.74 6.16
C ARG A 135 6.18 -16.36 6.00
N GLY A 136 6.96 -17.23 5.35
CA GLY A 136 8.36 -16.95 5.02
C GLY A 136 8.51 -15.69 4.18
N PHE A 137 7.70 -15.56 3.16
CA PHE A 137 7.64 -14.37 2.32
C PHE A 137 7.29 -13.10 3.11
N LEU A 138 6.25 -13.15 3.93
CA LEU A 138 5.86 -12.02 4.77
C LEU A 138 6.98 -11.66 5.75
N ASN A 139 7.68 -12.64 6.31
CA ASN A 139 8.78 -12.38 7.25
C ASN A 139 10.03 -11.79 6.57
N ALA A 140 10.34 -12.20 5.34
CA ALA A 140 11.49 -11.70 4.58
C ALA A 140 11.22 -10.37 3.89
N GLY A 141 9.97 -10.11 3.47
CA GLY A 141 9.58 -9.02 2.57
C GLY A 141 9.57 -7.61 3.17
N HIS A 142 10.10 -7.39 4.38
CA HIS A 142 10.16 -6.07 4.98
C HIS A 142 11.44 -5.29 4.65
N ARG A 143 12.42 -5.92 4.01
CA ARG A 143 13.71 -5.31 3.65
C ARG A 143 13.92 -5.36 2.14
N ARG A 144 14.50 -4.30 1.57
CA ARG A 144 14.85 -4.20 0.16
C ARG A 144 15.89 -5.26 -0.26
N SER A 145 16.76 -5.68 0.65
CA SER A 145 17.79 -6.71 0.46
C SER A 145 17.34 -8.14 0.77
N GLY A 146 16.07 -8.34 1.13
CA GLY A 146 15.54 -9.65 1.56
C GLY A 146 15.11 -10.58 0.44
N VAL A 147 15.34 -10.22 -0.82
CA VAL A 147 15.06 -11.07 -1.99
C VAL A 147 16.39 -11.46 -2.61
N THR A 148 17.00 -12.48 -2.10
CA THR A 148 18.02 -13.30 -2.77
C THR A 148 17.44 -14.67 -3.01
#